data_7ae7e48391879927494a6cc2620ba346
#
_entry.id   7ae7e48391879927494a6cc2620ba346
#
_cell.length_a   1.000
_cell.length_b   1.000
_cell.length_c   1.000
_cell.angle_alpha   90.00
_cell.angle_beta   90.00
_cell.angle_gamma   90.00
#
_symmetry.space_group_name_H-M   'P 1'
#
loop_
_entity.id
_entity.type
_entity.pdbx_description
1 polymer ?
#
loop_
_entity_poly.entity_id
_entity_poly.type
_entity_poly.pdbx_seq_one_letter_code
_entity_poly.pdbx_strand_id
1 'polypeptide(L)'
;MSNSMHRRDFLKSMAATGTVAMTSLPVLGATIPHSLAAGCKFFTVSQAALVESISELMIPADQFPGGKTAGVVFYIDGVLAGPFGKFYRNRYEEGLLRVDAASQKQFGGCFVSQDSDRQTAILKDLQSSDAAGSPDQEFFGLLWRHIMEGYYGDPEHGGNRDGASWKMIGFEG
;
A
#
# COMPACT_ATOMS: atom_id res chain seq x y z
N MET A 1 -11.95 18.24 -12.72
CA MET A 1 -12.94 17.51 -11.92
C MET A 1 -12.22 16.31 -11.35
N SER A 2 -11.90 16.33 -10.07
CA SER A 2 -11.15 15.27 -9.40
C SER A 2 -12.08 14.06 -9.19
N ASN A 3 -11.80 12.97 -9.87
CA ASN A 3 -12.53 11.72 -9.69
C ASN A 3 -11.92 10.98 -8.50
N SER A 4 -12.39 11.34 -7.29
CA SER A 4 -11.97 10.62 -6.07
C SER A 4 -12.65 9.25 -6.06
N MET A 5 -11.87 8.20 -6.26
CA MET A 5 -12.36 6.83 -6.15
C MET A 5 -12.73 6.55 -4.68
N HIS A 6 -14.00 6.30 -4.40
CA HIS A 6 -14.45 5.97 -3.06
C HIS A 6 -13.97 4.57 -2.64
N ARG A 7 -13.71 4.36 -1.34
CA ARG A 7 -13.30 3.05 -0.76
C ARG A 7 -14.14 1.87 -1.24
N ARG A 8 -15.45 2.09 -1.40
CA ARG A 8 -16.38 1.06 -1.91
C ARG A 8 -16.15 0.71 -3.37
N ASP A 9 -15.67 1.66 -4.17
CA ASP A 9 -15.47 1.46 -5.61
C ASP A 9 -14.15 0.74 -5.88
N PHE A 10 -13.11 0.98 -5.06
CA PHE A 10 -11.88 0.20 -5.07
C PHE A 10 -12.15 -1.29 -4.79
N LEU A 11 -12.90 -1.59 -3.73
CA LEU A 11 -13.26 -2.96 -3.37
C LEU A 11 -14.15 -3.66 -4.43
N LYS A 12 -15.00 -2.90 -5.12
CA LYS A 12 -15.83 -3.43 -6.22
C LYS A 12 -15.06 -3.57 -7.52
N SER A 13 -14.11 -2.67 -7.82
CA SER A 13 -13.31 -2.73 -9.05
C SER A 13 -12.30 -3.88 -9.05
N MET A 14 -11.93 -4.38 -7.88
CA MET A 14 -11.14 -5.61 -7.72
C MET A 14 -11.88 -6.86 -8.26
N ALA A 15 -13.19 -6.77 -8.53
CA ALA A 15 -14.01 -7.87 -9.03
C ALA A 15 -14.40 -7.77 -10.53
N ALA A 16 -13.97 -6.73 -11.27
CA ALA A 16 -14.40 -6.51 -12.65
C ALA A 16 -13.20 -6.41 -13.61
N THR A 17 -13.11 -7.31 -14.58
CA THR A 17 -12.16 -7.29 -15.71
C THR A 17 -12.56 -6.25 -16.76
N GLY A 18 -11.69 -5.30 -17.09
CA GLY A 18 -11.92 -4.31 -18.14
C GLY A 18 -10.65 -3.88 -18.88
N THR A 19 -10.73 -3.77 -20.18
CA THR A 19 -9.71 -3.48 -21.20
C THR A 19 -9.27 -2.01 -21.15
N VAL A 20 -7.95 -1.72 -21.25
CA VAL A 20 -7.36 -0.36 -21.15
C VAL A 20 -6.78 0.09 -22.49
N ALA A 21 -7.06 1.33 -22.89
CA ALA A 21 -6.43 2.06 -23.99
C ALA A 21 -5.32 3.00 -23.47
N MET A 22 -4.14 2.97 -24.12
CA MET A 22 -2.93 3.74 -23.75
C MET A 22 -2.93 5.18 -24.25
N THR A 23 -2.62 6.13 -23.36
CA THR A 23 -2.06 7.44 -23.74
C THR A 23 -0.94 7.83 -22.79
N SER A 24 0.24 8.17 -23.32
CA SER A 24 1.47 8.49 -22.58
C SER A 24 1.57 9.99 -22.27
N LEU A 25 1.79 10.35 -20.99
CA LEU A 25 2.19 11.69 -20.55
C LEU A 25 3.50 11.62 -19.73
N PRO A 26 4.29 12.72 -19.68
CA PRO A 26 5.63 12.70 -19.12
C PRO A 26 5.62 12.57 -17.57
N VAL A 27 6.51 11.73 -17.08
CA VAL A 27 6.75 11.49 -15.65
C VAL A 27 7.41 12.72 -15.03
N LEU A 28 6.67 13.48 -14.20
CA LEU A 28 7.31 14.34 -13.20
C LEU A 28 7.79 13.46 -12.05
N GLY A 29 9.10 13.47 -11.78
CA GLY A 29 9.71 12.69 -10.71
C GLY A 29 9.01 12.92 -9.36
N ALA A 30 8.46 11.85 -8.79
CA ALA A 30 7.85 11.88 -7.48
C ALA A 30 8.92 12.24 -6.43
N THR A 31 8.84 13.43 -5.85
CA THR A 31 9.67 13.84 -4.72
C THR A 31 9.24 13.03 -3.50
N ILE A 32 10.08 12.08 -3.07
CA ILE A 32 9.84 11.28 -1.86
C ILE A 32 9.92 12.22 -0.64
N PRO A 33 8.87 12.32 0.19
CA PRO A 33 8.90 13.20 1.36
C PRO A 33 10.01 12.76 2.32
N HIS A 34 10.89 13.67 2.70
CA HIS A 34 12.01 13.44 3.63
C HIS A 34 11.57 12.94 5.02
N SER A 35 10.28 13.14 5.37
CA SER A 35 9.67 12.69 6.62
C SER A 35 9.56 11.16 6.77
N LEU A 36 9.48 10.41 5.66
CA LEU A 36 9.45 8.95 5.71
C LEU A 36 10.78 8.34 6.15
N ALA A 37 11.90 8.90 5.70
CA ALA A 37 13.23 8.42 6.05
C ALA A 37 13.55 8.53 7.56
N ALA A 38 13.01 9.55 8.22
CA ALA A 38 13.30 9.83 9.64
C ALA A 38 12.45 8.98 10.61
N GLY A 39 11.39 8.34 10.13
CA GLY A 39 10.43 7.61 10.96
C GLY A 39 10.53 6.08 10.92
N CYS A 40 11.17 5.51 9.91
CA CYS A 40 11.26 4.07 9.72
C CYS A 40 12.54 3.49 10.34
N LYS A 41 12.42 2.30 10.96
CA LYS A 41 13.51 1.55 11.59
C LYS A 41 13.96 0.36 10.74
N PHE A 42 13.06 -0.18 9.94
CA PHE A 42 13.31 -1.34 9.08
C PHE A 42 13.32 -0.96 7.60
N PHE A 43 12.32 -0.23 7.13
CA PHE A 43 12.21 0.12 5.71
C PHE A 43 13.25 1.15 5.29
N THR A 44 13.83 0.96 4.12
CA THR A 44 14.48 2.04 3.39
C THR A 44 13.45 3.08 2.94
N VAL A 45 13.90 4.28 2.56
CA VAL A 45 13.01 5.35 2.08
C VAL A 45 12.15 4.91 0.90
N SER A 46 12.75 4.18 -0.05
CA SER A 46 12.04 3.67 -1.22
C SER A 46 11.01 2.61 -0.87
N GLN A 47 11.34 1.69 0.03
CA GLN A 47 10.40 0.69 0.51
C GLN A 47 9.23 1.32 1.29
N ALA A 48 9.52 2.29 2.16
CA ALA A 48 8.50 3.02 2.89
C ALA A 48 7.54 3.77 1.95
N ALA A 49 8.09 4.44 0.92
CA ALA A 49 7.29 5.14 -0.08
C ALA A 49 6.40 4.17 -0.89
N LEU A 50 6.90 2.98 -1.19
CA LEU A 50 6.14 1.95 -1.90
C LEU A 50 5.00 1.43 -1.01
N VAL A 51 5.26 1.09 0.25
CA VAL A 51 4.24 0.65 1.22
C VAL A 51 3.21 1.75 1.47
N GLU A 52 3.65 3.02 1.60
CA GLU A 52 2.75 4.16 1.76
C GLU A 52 1.84 4.33 0.54
N SER A 53 2.38 4.21 -0.68
CA SER A 53 1.61 4.28 -1.92
C SER A 53 0.56 3.15 -2.01
N ILE A 54 0.95 1.93 -1.67
CA ILE A 54 0.02 0.79 -1.64
C ILE A 54 -1.07 0.99 -0.59
N SER A 55 -0.71 1.43 0.62
CA SER A 55 -1.69 1.65 1.69
C SER A 55 -2.72 2.73 1.35
N GLU A 56 -2.30 3.81 0.68
CA GLU A 56 -3.22 4.85 0.20
C GLU A 56 -4.10 4.35 -0.94
N LEU A 57 -3.57 3.49 -1.82
CA LEU A 57 -4.35 2.89 -2.89
C LEU A 57 -5.43 1.93 -2.35
N MET A 58 -5.10 1.14 -1.33
CA MET A 58 -6.02 0.19 -0.70
C MET A 58 -7.05 0.86 0.21
N ILE A 59 -6.65 1.95 0.88
CA ILE A 59 -7.51 2.75 1.76
C ILE A 59 -7.36 4.21 1.34
N PRO A 60 -8.05 4.64 0.27
CA PRO A 60 -7.96 6.00 -0.23
C PRO A 60 -8.55 7.00 0.76
N ALA A 61 -7.96 8.21 0.83
CA ALA A 61 -8.57 9.30 1.55
C ALA A 61 -9.90 9.73 0.90
N ASP A 62 -10.91 9.92 1.72
CA ASP A 62 -12.21 10.50 1.35
C ASP A 62 -12.57 11.61 2.36
N GLN A 63 -13.73 11.53 3.03
CA GLN A 63 -14.05 12.37 4.18
C GLN A 63 -13.23 12.01 5.44
N PHE A 64 -12.58 10.83 5.42
CA PHE A 64 -11.68 10.35 6.47
C PHE A 64 -10.26 10.17 5.91
N PRO A 65 -9.22 10.22 6.77
CA PRO A 65 -7.85 9.99 6.35
C PRO A 65 -7.66 8.64 5.66
N GLY A 66 -6.87 8.61 4.58
CA GLY A 66 -6.44 7.37 3.92
C GLY A 66 -5.29 6.68 4.65
N GLY A 67 -4.82 5.56 4.07
CA GLY A 67 -3.75 4.75 4.65
C GLY A 67 -2.45 5.51 4.87
N LYS A 68 -2.11 6.40 3.96
CA LYS A 68 -0.95 7.30 4.06
C LYS A 68 -1.06 8.24 5.26
N THR A 69 -2.14 8.99 5.35
CA THR A 69 -2.35 9.98 6.42
C THR A 69 -2.52 9.31 7.78
N ALA A 70 -3.17 8.15 7.82
CA ALA A 70 -3.28 7.32 9.03
C ALA A 70 -1.95 6.72 9.50
N GLY A 71 -0.88 6.82 8.69
CA GLY A 71 0.46 6.39 9.09
C GLY A 71 0.65 4.88 9.09
N VAL A 72 -0.11 4.13 8.27
CA VAL A 72 -0.06 2.66 8.19
C VAL A 72 1.36 2.14 7.98
N VAL A 73 2.19 2.84 7.21
CA VAL A 73 3.60 2.46 6.98
C VAL A 73 4.40 2.35 8.27
N PHE A 74 4.15 3.21 9.26
CA PHE A 74 4.88 3.20 10.54
C PHE A 74 4.46 2.03 11.43
N TYR A 75 3.19 1.62 11.36
CA TYR A 75 2.73 0.38 12.00
C TYR A 75 3.49 -0.83 11.43
N ILE A 76 3.50 -0.98 10.11
CA ILE A 76 4.15 -2.10 9.44
C ILE A 76 5.65 -2.11 9.72
N ASP A 77 6.30 -0.94 9.65
CA ASP A 77 7.72 -0.78 9.99
C ASP A 77 8.00 -1.21 11.43
N GLY A 78 7.17 -0.79 12.38
CA GLY A 78 7.25 -1.17 13.79
C GLY A 78 7.12 -2.68 14.01
N VAL A 79 6.16 -3.34 13.34
CA VAL A 79 6.01 -4.81 13.36
C VAL A 79 7.27 -5.49 12.85
N LEU A 80 7.81 -5.03 11.72
CA LEU A 80 9.00 -5.64 11.10
C LEU A 80 10.28 -5.36 11.90
N ALA A 81 10.42 -4.19 12.51
CA ALA A 81 11.54 -3.88 13.40
C ALA A 81 11.46 -4.66 14.73
N GLY A 82 10.26 -5.03 15.15
CA GLY A 82 10.01 -5.71 16.42
C GLY A 82 10.50 -7.17 16.47
N PRO A 83 10.37 -7.83 17.65
CA PRO A 83 10.92 -9.17 17.90
C PRO A 83 10.27 -10.25 17.02
N PHE A 84 9.01 -10.09 16.65
CA PHE A 84 8.28 -11.02 15.79
C PHE A 84 8.48 -10.73 14.29
N GLY A 85 9.05 -9.58 13.93
CA GLY A 85 9.28 -9.16 12.55
C GLY A 85 10.13 -10.12 11.73
N LYS A 86 11.04 -10.86 12.39
CA LYS A 86 11.91 -11.86 11.73
C LYS A 86 11.14 -12.89 10.89
N PHE A 87 9.88 -13.18 11.22
CA PHE A 87 9.06 -14.13 10.47
C PHE A 87 8.50 -13.54 9.16
N TYR A 88 8.54 -12.20 9.01
CA TYR A 88 7.94 -11.48 7.89
C TYR A 88 8.94 -10.71 7.03
N ARG A 89 10.14 -10.38 7.56
CA ARG A 89 11.13 -9.50 6.90
C ARG A 89 11.45 -9.94 5.48
N ASN A 90 11.88 -11.20 5.30
CA ASN A 90 12.23 -11.70 3.97
C ASN A 90 11.05 -11.62 2.99
N ARG A 91 9.83 -11.93 3.45
CA ARG A 91 8.62 -11.84 2.62
C ARG A 91 8.35 -10.40 2.19
N TYR A 92 8.61 -9.42 3.06
CA TYR A 92 8.47 -8.01 2.71
C TYR A 92 9.56 -7.57 1.73
N GLU A 93 10.81 -7.88 2.00
CA GLU A 93 11.94 -7.51 1.13
C GLU A 93 11.74 -8.08 -0.28
N GLU A 94 11.50 -9.38 -0.40
CA GLU A 94 11.25 -10.05 -1.68
C GLU A 94 9.95 -9.59 -2.34
N GLY A 95 8.88 -9.42 -1.57
CA GLY A 95 7.57 -9.00 -2.07
C GLY A 95 7.61 -7.61 -2.67
N LEU A 96 8.21 -6.63 -1.96
CA LEU A 96 8.36 -5.27 -2.47
C LEU A 96 9.25 -5.21 -3.72
N LEU A 97 10.32 -6.02 -3.78
CA LEU A 97 11.13 -6.14 -5.00
C LEU A 97 10.32 -6.69 -6.17
N ARG A 98 9.45 -7.69 -5.95
CA ARG A 98 8.58 -8.24 -7.01
C ARG A 98 7.55 -7.23 -7.49
N VAL A 99 6.97 -6.41 -6.60
CA VAL A 99 6.06 -5.32 -6.98
C VAL A 99 6.75 -4.33 -7.92
N ASP A 100 7.95 -3.88 -7.56
CA ASP A 100 8.71 -2.95 -8.39
C ASP A 100 9.17 -3.60 -9.71
N ALA A 101 9.59 -4.86 -9.68
CA ALA A 101 9.95 -5.61 -10.89
C ALA A 101 8.76 -5.79 -11.84
N ALA A 102 7.56 -6.06 -11.30
CA ALA A 102 6.34 -6.14 -12.09
C ALA A 102 6.00 -4.79 -12.74
N SER A 103 6.12 -3.70 -11.99
CA SER A 103 5.94 -2.33 -12.49
C SER A 103 6.93 -1.99 -13.62
N GLN A 104 8.20 -2.28 -13.39
CA GLN A 104 9.24 -2.06 -14.39
C GLN A 104 9.01 -2.86 -15.66
N LYS A 105 8.59 -4.11 -15.53
CA LYS A 105 8.31 -5.01 -16.66
C LYS A 105 7.09 -4.58 -17.47
N GLN A 106 6.01 -4.15 -16.80
CA GLN A 106 4.74 -3.84 -17.46
C GLN A 106 4.71 -2.41 -17.99
N PHE A 107 5.30 -1.46 -17.28
CA PHE A 107 5.13 -0.02 -17.54
C PHE A 107 6.43 0.78 -17.66
N GLY A 108 7.60 0.16 -17.47
CA GLY A 108 8.90 0.79 -17.69
C GLY A 108 9.35 1.77 -16.61
N GLY A 109 8.79 1.65 -15.38
CA GLY A 109 9.17 2.50 -14.24
C GLY A 109 8.86 1.87 -12.89
N CYS A 110 9.40 2.43 -11.79
CA CYS A 110 9.11 1.94 -10.46
C CYS A 110 7.63 2.14 -10.09
N PHE A 111 7.12 1.34 -9.16
CA PHE A 111 5.70 1.34 -8.77
C PHE A 111 5.20 2.72 -8.35
N VAL A 112 5.95 3.44 -7.50
CA VAL A 112 5.56 4.76 -6.99
C VAL A 112 5.51 5.86 -8.07
N SER A 113 6.12 5.64 -9.23
CA SER A 113 6.07 6.57 -10.37
C SER A 113 4.88 6.33 -11.30
N GLN A 114 4.14 5.24 -11.11
CA GLN A 114 2.96 4.92 -11.91
C GLN A 114 1.74 5.68 -11.40
N ASP A 115 0.77 5.89 -12.30
CA ASP A 115 -0.56 6.37 -11.92
C ASP A 115 -1.35 5.28 -11.15
N SER A 116 -2.45 5.68 -10.51
CA SER A 116 -3.26 4.80 -9.66
C SER A 116 -3.86 3.60 -10.41
N ASP A 117 -4.16 3.75 -11.70
CA ASP A 117 -4.74 2.68 -12.50
C ASP A 117 -3.73 1.57 -12.77
N ARG A 118 -2.49 1.97 -13.13
CA ARG A 118 -1.37 1.03 -13.31
C ARG A 118 -0.94 0.37 -12.01
N GLN A 119 -0.86 1.13 -10.93
CA GLN A 119 -0.60 0.58 -9.60
C GLN A 119 -1.66 -0.45 -9.22
N THR A 120 -2.94 -0.14 -9.46
CA THR A 120 -4.06 -1.06 -9.21
C THR A 120 -3.94 -2.33 -10.06
N ALA A 121 -3.55 -2.21 -11.34
CA ALA A 121 -3.36 -3.38 -12.21
C ALA A 121 -2.28 -4.32 -11.65
N ILE A 122 -1.13 -3.77 -11.22
CA ILE A 122 -0.05 -4.56 -10.61
C ILE A 122 -0.54 -5.29 -9.36
N LEU A 123 -1.27 -4.61 -8.47
CA LEU A 123 -1.76 -5.24 -7.23
C LEU A 123 -2.82 -6.32 -7.50
N LYS A 124 -3.64 -6.14 -8.54
CA LYS A 124 -4.59 -7.16 -8.99
C LYS A 124 -3.88 -8.41 -9.52
N ASP A 125 -2.80 -8.23 -10.29
CA ASP A 125 -2.00 -9.35 -10.78
C ASP A 125 -1.38 -10.15 -9.63
N LEU A 126 -0.86 -9.46 -8.60
CA LEU A 126 -0.35 -10.14 -7.40
C LEU A 126 -1.44 -10.93 -6.68
N GLN A 127 -2.64 -10.35 -6.55
CA GLN A 127 -3.78 -10.99 -5.89
C GLN A 127 -4.30 -12.20 -6.67
N SER A 128 -4.34 -12.09 -8.00
CA SER A 128 -4.94 -13.08 -8.90
C SER A 128 -3.96 -14.13 -9.43
N SER A 129 -2.74 -14.19 -8.90
CA SER A 129 -1.73 -15.16 -9.31
C SER A 129 -2.34 -16.58 -9.35
N ASP A 130 -2.33 -17.22 -10.53
CA ASP A 130 -3.05 -18.47 -10.84
C ASP A 130 -2.65 -19.67 -9.98
N ALA A 131 -1.53 -19.62 -9.30
CA ALA A 131 -1.09 -20.65 -8.36
C ALA A 131 -1.55 -20.28 -6.94
N ALA A 132 -2.56 -20.97 -6.45
CA ALA A 132 -2.93 -20.88 -5.03
C ALA A 132 -1.69 -21.09 -4.14
N GLY A 133 -1.40 -20.13 -3.27
CA GLY A 133 -0.19 -20.15 -2.43
C GLY A 133 1.09 -19.71 -3.15
N SER A 134 0.97 -18.99 -4.27
CA SER A 134 2.14 -18.35 -4.89
C SER A 134 2.77 -17.32 -3.94
N PRO A 135 4.10 -17.07 -4.03
CA PRO A 135 4.75 -16.04 -3.22
C PRO A 135 4.13 -14.66 -3.34
N ASP A 136 3.54 -14.33 -4.50
CA ASP A 136 2.87 -13.06 -4.76
C ASP A 136 1.53 -12.97 -4.02
N GLN A 137 0.72 -14.03 -4.09
CA GLN A 137 -0.56 -14.11 -3.38
C GLN A 137 -0.35 -14.13 -1.86
N GLU A 138 0.64 -14.88 -1.36
CA GLU A 138 1.00 -14.89 0.06
C GLU A 138 1.47 -13.51 0.54
N PHE A 139 2.30 -12.82 -0.26
CA PHE A 139 2.75 -11.48 0.06
C PHE A 139 1.60 -10.48 0.04
N PHE A 140 0.74 -10.51 -0.99
CA PHE A 140 -0.45 -9.65 -1.05
C PHE A 140 -1.34 -9.84 0.19
N GLY A 141 -1.62 -11.08 0.58
CA GLY A 141 -2.42 -11.39 1.76
C GLY A 141 -1.79 -10.91 3.08
N LEU A 142 -0.47 -11.04 3.21
CA LEU A 142 0.28 -10.52 4.35
C LEU A 142 0.23 -8.99 4.42
N LEU A 143 0.50 -8.33 3.30
CA LEU A 143 0.49 -6.87 3.17
C LEU A 143 -0.91 -6.31 3.46
N TRP A 144 -1.95 -6.89 2.86
CA TRP A 144 -3.34 -6.54 3.11
C TRP A 144 -3.69 -6.60 4.61
N ARG A 145 -3.36 -7.72 5.25
CA ARG A 145 -3.61 -7.89 6.69
C ARG A 145 -2.94 -6.82 7.53
N HIS A 146 -1.64 -6.57 7.32
CA HIS A 146 -0.91 -5.56 8.07
C HIS A 146 -1.40 -4.14 7.78
N ILE A 147 -1.88 -3.85 6.55
CA ILE A 147 -2.52 -2.57 6.24
C ILE A 147 -3.81 -2.40 7.04
N MET A 148 -4.65 -3.43 7.10
CA MET A 148 -5.89 -3.39 7.90
C MET A 148 -5.59 -3.25 9.41
N GLU A 149 -4.63 -4.00 9.92
CA GLU A 149 -4.18 -3.90 11.31
C GLU A 149 -3.65 -2.49 11.63
N GLY A 150 -2.81 -1.92 10.77
CA GLY A 150 -2.26 -0.58 10.95
C GLY A 150 -3.29 0.53 10.82
N TYR A 151 -4.34 0.32 10.02
CA TYR A 151 -5.40 1.32 9.85
C TYR A 151 -6.46 1.29 10.94
N TYR A 152 -6.85 0.09 11.41
CA TYR A 152 -7.93 -0.08 12.40
C TYR A 152 -7.42 -0.38 13.81
N GLY A 153 -6.15 -0.67 13.98
CA GLY A 153 -5.55 -0.99 15.28
C GLY A 153 -5.41 0.22 16.21
N ASP A 154 -4.83 -0.04 17.37
CA ASP A 154 -4.56 0.99 18.36
C ASP A 154 -3.51 1.98 17.83
N PRO A 155 -3.75 3.30 17.93
CA PRO A 155 -2.79 4.34 17.55
C PRO A 155 -1.42 4.24 18.24
N GLU A 156 -1.34 3.64 19.42
CA GLU A 156 -0.08 3.41 20.14
C GLU A 156 0.90 2.54 19.35
N HIS A 157 0.41 1.75 18.41
CA HIS A 157 1.24 0.90 17.56
C HIS A 157 1.80 1.60 16.31
N GLY A 158 1.57 2.91 16.18
CA GLY A 158 2.18 3.76 15.14
C GLY A 158 1.33 3.95 13.88
N GLY A 159 0.25 3.17 13.71
CA GLY A 159 -0.79 3.38 12.70
C GLY A 159 -1.98 4.16 13.26
N ASN A 160 -3.11 4.15 12.52
CA ASN A 160 -4.37 4.76 12.94
C ASN A 160 -4.20 6.15 13.60
N ARG A 161 -3.32 6.96 13.03
CA ARG A 161 -2.91 8.25 13.60
C ARG A 161 -4.13 9.10 13.94
N ASP A 162 -4.11 9.67 15.16
CA ASP A 162 -5.19 10.48 15.72
C ASP A 162 -6.54 9.74 15.81
N GLY A 163 -6.53 8.40 15.86
CA GLY A 163 -7.74 7.58 15.89
C GLY A 163 -8.61 7.73 14.64
N ALA A 164 -7.99 7.92 13.46
CA ALA A 164 -8.67 8.23 12.22
C ALA A 164 -9.78 7.21 11.87
N SER A 165 -9.49 5.92 11.98
CA SER A 165 -10.47 4.87 11.72
C SER A 165 -11.51 4.74 12.84
N TRP A 166 -11.12 4.96 14.08
CA TRP A 166 -12.02 4.93 15.23
C TRP A 166 -13.07 6.03 15.13
N LYS A 167 -12.64 7.26 14.78
CA LYS A 167 -13.58 8.37 14.51
C LYS A 167 -14.54 8.06 13.37
N MET A 168 -14.05 7.37 12.32
CA MET A 168 -14.88 6.96 11.19
C MET A 168 -16.01 6.01 11.60
N ILE A 169 -15.77 5.12 12.54
CA ILE A 169 -16.76 4.14 13.01
C ILE A 169 -17.47 4.56 14.31
N GLY A 170 -17.17 5.74 14.86
CA GLY A 170 -17.75 6.23 16.13
C GLY A 170 -17.26 5.48 17.37
N PHE A 171 -16.05 4.92 17.35
CA PHE A 171 -15.45 4.26 18.49
C PHE A 171 -14.70 5.29 19.35
N GLU A 172 -15.05 5.37 20.62
CA GLU A 172 -14.36 6.17 21.62
C GLU A 172 -13.39 5.24 22.37
N GLY A 173 -12.15 5.16 21.92
CA GLY A 173 -11.11 4.27 22.44
C GLY A 173 -10.80 4.42 23.94
#